data_6a32a8f2b044d592fdac6694e16b349e
#
_entry.id   6a32a8f2b044d592fdac6694e16b349e
#
_cell.length_a   1.000
_cell.length_b   1.000
_cell.length_c   1.000
_cell.angle_alpha   90.00
_cell.angle_beta   90.00
_cell.angle_gamma   90.00
#
_symmetry.space_group_name_H-M   'P 1'
#
loop_
_entity.id
_entity.type
_entity.pdbx_description
1 polymer ?
#
loop_
_entity_poly.entity_id
_entity_poly.type
_entity_poly.pdbx_seq_one_letter_code
_entity_poly.pdbx_strand_id
1 'polypeptide(L)'
;GAEQFFSRAFDFGYSKSPDETLKFWGHQKILSDVDWVIRKFRPDVIITRFPTTGEGGHGHHTASAILAGEAFDAAADPTKFPEQLKQGVTVWQAKRLLWNTFNFGSTNTQRDDQFKIDCGGYNPILGKSYGEIAAASRSQHKSQGFGVAAQRGSVIEYLKTIKGTAPANDLFDDVDVSWQRAGNKNLANTINKVIEKFDVL
;
A
#
# COMPACT_ATOMS: atom_id res chain seq x y z
N GLY A 1 14.12 3.33 0.41
CA GLY A 1 13.97 1.91 0.56
C GLY A 1 12.58 1.51 0.97
N ALA A 2 12.25 0.26 0.73
CA ALA A 2 10.99 -0.34 1.13
C ALA A 2 11.25 -1.39 2.22
N GLU A 3 10.30 -1.55 3.13
CA GLU A 3 10.27 -2.66 4.06
C GLU A 3 9.29 -3.73 3.57
N GLN A 4 9.62 -4.99 3.78
CA GLN A 4 8.79 -6.11 3.39
C GLN A 4 8.36 -6.91 4.61
N PHE A 5 7.06 -7.19 4.69
CA PHE A 5 6.48 -8.02 5.72
C PHE A 5 5.82 -9.24 5.09
N PHE A 6 5.77 -10.32 5.85
CA PHE A 6 5.15 -11.57 5.42
C PHE A 6 4.06 -11.98 6.41
N SER A 7 2.94 -12.44 5.88
CA SER A 7 1.95 -13.17 6.64
C SER A 7 2.30 -14.67 6.64
N ARG A 8 1.57 -15.46 7.38
CA ARG A 8 1.65 -16.93 7.33
C ARG A 8 0.88 -17.54 6.16
N ALA A 9 0.36 -16.72 5.24
CA ALA A 9 -0.28 -17.20 4.03
C ALA A 9 0.71 -18.04 3.20
N PHE A 10 0.22 -19.11 2.62
CA PHE A 10 1.00 -20.00 1.76
C PHE A 10 0.32 -20.15 0.41
N ASP A 11 1.14 -20.42 -0.61
CA ASP A 11 0.64 -20.74 -1.94
C ASP A 11 0.11 -22.17 -1.98
N PHE A 12 -1.08 -22.35 -2.55
CA PHE A 12 -1.70 -23.65 -2.80
C PHE A 12 -2.20 -23.80 -4.25
N GLY A 13 -1.62 -23.00 -5.15
CA GLY A 13 -1.98 -22.95 -6.56
C GLY A 13 -3.15 -22.00 -6.83
N TYR A 14 -3.86 -22.23 -7.93
CA TYR A 14 -4.96 -21.36 -8.35
C TYR A 14 -6.16 -21.49 -7.40
N SER A 15 -6.60 -20.37 -6.85
CA SER A 15 -7.82 -20.29 -6.04
C SER A 15 -8.98 -19.71 -6.86
N LYS A 16 -10.13 -20.37 -6.80
CA LYS A 16 -11.35 -20.01 -7.55
C LYS A 16 -12.13 -18.88 -6.91
N SER A 17 -12.00 -18.72 -5.58
CA SER A 17 -12.77 -17.72 -4.85
C SER A 17 -12.04 -17.23 -3.60
N PRO A 18 -12.37 -16.04 -3.08
CA PRO A 18 -11.82 -15.57 -1.81
C PRO A 18 -12.21 -16.48 -0.63
N ASP A 19 -13.40 -17.08 -0.65
CA ASP A 19 -13.86 -17.98 0.41
C ASP A 19 -12.98 -19.24 0.50
N GLU A 20 -12.62 -19.81 -0.65
CA GLU A 20 -11.67 -20.92 -0.72
C GLU A 20 -10.33 -20.51 -0.13
N THR A 21 -9.81 -19.35 -0.55
CA THR A 21 -8.54 -18.83 -0.06
C THR A 21 -8.54 -18.62 1.46
N LEU A 22 -9.55 -17.91 1.96
CA LEU A 22 -9.68 -17.61 3.40
C LEU A 22 -9.87 -18.86 4.24
N LYS A 23 -10.54 -19.88 3.68
CA LYS A 23 -10.66 -21.20 4.33
C LYS A 23 -9.31 -21.89 4.48
N PHE A 24 -8.50 -21.93 3.40
CA PHE A 24 -7.17 -22.57 3.44
C PHE A 24 -6.19 -21.82 4.33
N TRP A 25 -6.17 -20.51 4.25
CA TRP A 25 -5.25 -19.68 5.05
C TRP A 25 -5.65 -19.58 6.51
N GLY A 26 -6.95 -19.75 6.81
CA GLY A 26 -7.52 -19.47 8.12
C GLY A 26 -7.76 -17.97 8.31
N HIS A 27 -8.93 -17.50 7.93
CA HIS A 27 -9.31 -16.08 7.83
C HIS A 27 -8.81 -15.23 9.01
N GLN A 28 -9.18 -15.59 10.25
CA GLN A 28 -8.80 -14.81 11.44
C GLN A 28 -7.28 -14.81 11.69
N LYS A 29 -6.59 -15.87 11.31
CA LYS A 29 -5.13 -15.94 11.46
C LYS A 29 -4.42 -14.96 10.54
N ILE A 30 -4.84 -14.91 9.27
CA ILE A 30 -4.25 -13.98 8.31
C ILE A 30 -4.70 -12.55 8.58
N LEU A 31 -5.95 -12.34 8.99
CA LEU A 31 -6.41 -11.01 9.42
C LEU A 31 -5.54 -10.47 10.56
N SER A 32 -5.24 -11.33 11.55
CA SER A 32 -4.33 -10.97 12.65
C SER A 32 -2.93 -10.61 12.18
N ASP A 33 -2.40 -11.30 11.15
CA ASP A 33 -1.09 -10.97 10.60
C ASP A 33 -1.09 -9.59 9.91
N VAL A 34 -2.13 -9.30 9.12
CA VAL A 34 -2.28 -8.00 8.45
C VAL A 34 -2.47 -6.87 9.47
N ASP A 35 -3.30 -7.10 10.49
CA ASP A 35 -3.52 -6.19 11.61
C ASP A 35 -2.21 -5.87 12.35
N TRP A 36 -1.43 -6.90 12.65
CA TRP A 36 -0.10 -6.74 13.27
C TRP A 36 0.81 -5.82 12.45
N VAL A 37 0.87 -6.01 11.13
CA VAL A 37 1.68 -5.18 10.24
C VAL A 37 1.21 -3.74 10.27
N ILE A 38 -0.11 -3.49 10.20
CA ILE A 38 -0.66 -2.13 10.27
C ILE A 38 -0.30 -1.46 11.59
N ARG A 39 -0.49 -2.13 12.73
CA ARG A 39 -0.14 -1.61 14.06
C ARG A 39 1.34 -1.36 14.24
N LYS A 40 2.19 -2.21 13.65
CA LYS A 40 3.64 -2.10 13.74
C LYS A 40 4.21 -1.03 12.82
N PHE A 41 3.83 -1.03 11.55
CA PHE A 41 4.32 -0.11 10.55
C PHE A 41 3.65 1.26 10.61
N ARG A 42 2.38 1.31 11.05
CA ARG A 42 1.57 2.52 11.21
C ARG A 42 1.43 3.33 9.91
N PRO A 43 0.95 2.72 8.82
CA PRO A 43 0.77 3.41 7.55
C PRO A 43 -0.36 4.43 7.63
N ASP A 44 -0.17 5.59 7.02
CA ASP A 44 -1.27 6.56 6.86
C ASP A 44 -2.13 6.22 5.65
N VAL A 45 -1.51 5.72 4.61
CA VAL A 45 -2.16 5.32 3.36
C VAL A 45 -1.91 3.84 3.10
N ILE A 46 -2.97 3.09 2.87
CA ILE A 46 -2.94 1.70 2.47
C ILE A 46 -3.45 1.62 1.03
N ILE A 47 -2.73 0.90 0.17
CA ILE A 47 -3.11 0.72 -1.23
C ILE A 47 -3.21 -0.77 -1.53
N THR A 48 -4.38 -1.22 -2.01
CA THR A 48 -4.55 -2.55 -2.58
C THR A 48 -4.39 -2.53 -4.08
N ARG A 49 -3.89 -3.61 -4.66
CA ARG A 49 -3.79 -3.76 -6.12
C ARG A 49 -5.07 -4.34 -6.71
N PHE A 50 -5.82 -5.11 -5.94
CA PHE A 50 -7.01 -5.80 -6.41
C PHE A 50 -8.26 -5.34 -5.64
N PRO A 51 -9.46 -5.43 -6.27
CA PRO A 51 -10.72 -5.14 -5.61
C PRO A 51 -11.25 -6.34 -4.83
N THR A 52 -12.30 -6.11 -4.05
CA THR A 52 -13.04 -7.16 -3.34
C THR A 52 -14.07 -7.88 -4.23
N THR A 53 -14.22 -7.47 -5.47
CA THR A 53 -15.31 -7.85 -6.40
C THR A 53 -14.88 -8.83 -7.50
N GLY A 54 -13.72 -9.44 -7.39
CA GLY A 54 -13.31 -10.58 -8.23
C GLY A 54 -12.70 -10.24 -9.59
N GLU A 55 -12.63 -8.98 -10.02
CA GLU A 55 -11.98 -8.58 -11.29
C GLU A 55 -10.48 -8.89 -11.31
N GLY A 56 -9.90 -9.20 -10.15
CA GLY A 56 -8.54 -9.71 -10.04
C GLY A 56 -8.34 -11.13 -10.57
N GLY A 57 -9.43 -11.85 -10.87
CA GLY A 57 -9.42 -13.17 -11.52
C GLY A 57 -8.84 -14.32 -10.69
N HIS A 58 -8.45 -14.09 -9.43
CA HIS A 58 -7.85 -15.09 -8.55
C HIS A 58 -8.31 -14.88 -7.11
N GLY A 59 -8.66 -15.98 -6.42
CA GLY A 59 -9.16 -15.92 -5.03
C GLY A 59 -8.18 -15.24 -4.07
N HIS A 60 -6.88 -15.49 -4.19
CA HIS A 60 -5.84 -14.84 -3.37
C HIS A 60 -5.85 -13.31 -3.51
N HIS A 61 -6.05 -12.80 -4.72
CA HIS A 61 -6.11 -11.37 -5.01
C HIS A 61 -7.30 -10.73 -4.29
N THR A 62 -8.49 -11.32 -4.47
CA THR A 62 -9.72 -10.82 -3.84
C THR A 62 -9.68 -10.96 -2.33
N ALA A 63 -9.20 -12.08 -1.80
CA ALA A 63 -9.02 -12.30 -0.36
C ALA A 63 -8.09 -11.27 0.27
N SER A 64 -6.98 -10.92 -0.39
CA SER A 64 -6.05 -9.89 0.09
C SER A 64 -6.71 -8.52 0.20
N ALA A 65 -7.57 -8.16 -0.76
CA ALA A 65 -8.32 -6.91 -0.73
C ALA A 65 -9.37 -6.88 0.39
N ILE A 66 -10.07 -8.00 0.60
CA ILE A 66 -11.03 -8.16 1.71
C ILE A 66 -10.31 -7.98 3.05
N LEU A 67 -9.22 -8.70 3.25
CA LEU A 67 -8.41 -8.63 4.48
C LEU A 67 -7.87 -7.22 4.75
N ALA A 68 -7.44 -6.50 3.71
CA ALA A 68 -7.00 -5.11 3.87
C ALA A 68 -8.14 -4.20 4.35
N GLY A 69 -9.37 -4.40 3.84
CA GLY A 69 -10.55 -3.66 4.28
C GLY A 69 -10.95 -3.98 5.72
N GLU A 70 -10.89 -5.24 6.13
CA GLU A 70 -11.18 -5.66 7.50
C GLU A 70 -10.11 -5.16 8.48
N ALA A 71 -8.84 -5.29 8.11
CA ALA A 71 -7.72 -4.87 8.94
C ALA A 71 -7.63 -3.33 9.09
N PHE A 72 -8.13 -2.56 8.13
CA PHE A 72 -8.23 -1.10 8.25
C PHE A 72 -9.03 -0.68 9.49
N ASP A 73 -10.14 -1.37 9.78
CA ASP A 73 -10.96 -1.10 10.95
C ASP A 73 -10.41 -1.83 12.19
N ALA A 74 -10.00 -3.08 12.05
CA ALA A 74 -9.52 -3.90 13.14
C ALA A 74 -8.28 -3.31 13.83
N ALA A 75 -7.36 -2.74 13.06
CA ALA A 75 -6.12 -2.16 13.62
C ALA A 75 -6.39 -0.95 14.54
N ALA A 76 -7.49 -0.26 14.35
CA ALA A 76 -7.92 0.85 15.21
C ALA A 76 -8.71 0.38 16.44
N ASP A 77 -9.23 -0.83 16.45
CA ASP A 77 -10.07 -1.37 17.52
C ASP A 77 -9.23 -2.13 18.55
N PRO A 78 -9.10 -1.64 19.81
CA PRO A 78 -8.32 -2.31 20.84
C PRO A 78 -8.92 -3.67 21.27
N THR A 79 -10.16 -3.96 20.93
CA THR A 79 -10.81 -5.24 21.24
C THR A 79 -10.47 -6.33 20.24
N LYS A 80 -9.97 -5.96 19.07
CA LYS A 80 -9.47 -6.89 18.06
C LYS A 80 -8.02 -7.23 18.35
N PHE A 81 -7.73 -8.53 18.39
CA PHE A 81 -6.38 -9.06 18.65
C PHE A 81 -5.66 -8.38 19.83
N PRO A 82 -6.28 -8.32 21.03
CA PRO A 82 -5.74 -7.59 22.18
C PRO A 82 -4.39 -8.13 22.66
N GLU A 83 -4.06 -9.38 22.33
CA GLU A 83 -2.77 -9.98 22.63
C GLU A 83 -1.59 -9.29 21.92
N GLN A 84 -1.85 -8.66 20.75
CA GLN A 84 -0.83 -7.90 20.03
C GLN A 84 -0.41 -6.66 20.80
N LEU A 85 -1.34 -5.99 21.47
CA LEU A 85 -1.05 -4.78 22.25
C LEU A 85 -0.11 -5.08 23.42
N LYS A 86 -0.12 -6.33 23.95
CA LYS A 86 0.81 -6.79 24.98
C LYS A 86 2.22 -7.03 24.45
N GLN A 87 2.40 -7.08 23.12
CA GLN A 87 3.67 -7.31 22.44
C GLN A 87 4.34 -5.99 21.97
N GLY A 88 3.87 -4.85 22.44
CA GLY A 88 4.51 -3.56 22.22
C GLY A 88 4.06 -2.78 20.97
N VAL A 89 3.00 -3.23 20.30
CA VAL A 89 2.33 -2.41 19.28
C VAL A 89 1.14 -1.66 19.90
N THR A 90 0.68 -0.61 19.23
CA THR A 90 -0.49 0.18 19.64
C THR A 90 -1.52 0.16 18.52
N VAL A 91 -2.79 0.42 18.87
CA VAL A 91 -3.84 0.64 17.86
C VAL A 91 -3.41 1.71 16.88
N TRP A 92 -3.81 1.53 15.62
CA TRP A 92 -3.49 2.47 14.57
C TRP A 92 -4.65 2.61 13.58
N GLN A 93 -5.08 3.86 13.33
CA GLN A 93 -6.05 4.16 12.28
C GLN A 93 -5.33 4.81 11.09
N ALA A 94 -5.24 4.09 9.99
CA ALA A 94 -4.81 4.67 8.72
C ALA A 94 -5.82 5.75 8.26
N LYS A 95 -5.35 6.76 7.55
CA LYS A 95 -6.21 7.84 7.03
C LYS A 95 -7.11 7.34 5.91
N ARG A 96 -6.58 6.47 5.05
CA ARG A 96 -7.30 5.97 3.88
C ARG A 96 -6.82 4.60 3.43
N LEU A 97 -7.77 3.86 2.87
CA LEU A 97 -7.54 2.65 2.09
C LEU A 97 -7.99 2.93 0.66
N LEU A 98 -7.07 2.77 -0.26
CA LEU A 98 -7.28 3.02 -1.69
C LEU A 98 -7.11 1.71 -2.47
N TRP A 99 -7.82 1.59 -3.56
CA TRP A 99 -7.60 0.56 -4.56
C TRP A 99 -6.97 1.18 -5.81
N ASN A 100 -5.79 0.70 -6.19
CA ASN A 100 -5.15 1.06 -7.46
C ASN A 100 -5.86 0.32 -8.59
N THR A 101 -6.69 1.04 -9.31
CA THR A 101 -7.51 0.49 -10.40
C THR A 101 -6.67 0.24 -11.65
N PHE A 102 -7.17 -0.55 -12.56
CA PHE A 102 -6.40 -0.99 -13.71
C PHE A 102 -7.23 -1.10 -14.99
N ASN A 103 -6.52 -1.09 -16.10
CA ASN A 103 -7.04 -1.43 -17.42
C ASN A 103 -6.19 -2.59 -17.95
N PHE A 104 -6.77 -3.79 -17.95
CA PHE A 104 -6.05 -4.99 -18.37
C PHE A 104 -6.99 -5.97 -19.10
N GLY A 105 -6.59 -6.39 -20.29
CA GLY A 105 -7.41 -7.28 -21.13
C GLY A 105 -8.75 -6.64 -21.47
N SER A 106 -9.83 -7.35 -21.17
CA SER A 106 -11.22 -6.86 -21.35
C SER A 106 -11.76 -6.07 -20.17
N THR A 107 -10.99 -5.97 -19.08
CA THR A 107 -11.42 -5.35 -17.82
C THR A 107 -10.81 -3.97 -17.68
N ASN A 108 -11.66 -2.93 -17.68
CA ASN A 108 -11.27 -1.56 -17.37
C ASN A 108 -12.04 -1.05 -16.15
N THR A 109 -11.30 -0.82 -15.07
CA THR A 109 -11.84 -0.32 -13.79
C THR A 109 -11.44 1.14 -13.52
N GLN A 110 -10.68 1.76 -14.43
CA GLN A 110 -10.31 3.17 -14.35
C GLN A 110 -11.51 4.05 -14.67
N ARG A 111 -11.66 5.16 -13.93
CA ARG A 111 -12.71 6.16 -14.11
C ARG A 111 -12.14 7.56 -13.93
N ASP A 112 -12.76 8.54 -14.55
CA ASP A 112 -12.27 9.93 -14.54
C ASP A 112 -12.42 10.63 -13.19
N ASP A 113 -13.37 10.18 -12.37
CA ASP A 113 -13.64 10.68 -11.02
C ASP A 113 -12.69 10.11 -9.95
N GLN A 114 -11.82 9.19 -10.30
CA GLN A 114 -10.84 8.63 -9.37
C GLN A 114 -9.66 9.60 -9.18
N PHE A 115 -9.04 9.51 -8.00
CA PHE A 115 -7.81 10.24 -7.74
C PHE A 115 -6.68 9.75 -8.65
N LYS A 116 -5.94 10.69 -9.24
CA LYS A 116 -4.87 10.39 -10.21
C LYS A 116 -3.53 10.84 -9.65
N ILE A 117 -2.51 10.00 -9.82
CA ILE A 117 -1.13 10.33 -9.46
C ILE A 117 -0.20 9.97 -10.61
N ASP A 118 0.73 10.86 -10.94
CA ASP A 118 1.78 10.55 -11.90
C ASP A 118 2.95 9.85 -11.21
N CYS A 119 3.12 8.57 -11.51
CA CYS A 119 4.20 7.73 -11.02
C CYS A 119 5.40 7.68 -11.98
N GLY A 120 5.43 8.49 -13.03
CA GLY A 120 6.49 8.48 -14.05
C GLY A 120 7.70 9.38 -13.73
N GLY A 121 7.72 10.02 -12.57
CA GLY A 121 8.76 10.96 -12.17
C GLY A 121 10.20 10.40 -12.28
N TYR A 122 11.16 11.29 -12.52
CA TYR A 122 12.57 10.95 -12.58
C TYR A 122 13.25 11.18 -11.22
N ASN A 123 14.02 10.21 -10.78
CA ASN A 123 14.82 10.32 -9.55
C ASN A 123 16.27 10.67 -9.91
N PRO A 124 16.74 11.91 -9.68
CA PRO A 124 18.07 12.35 -10.07
C PRO A 124 19.20 11.65 -9.31
N ILE A 125 18.93 11.22 -8.06
CA ILE A 125 19.92 10.50 -7.24
C ILE A 125 20.18 9.11 -7.81
N LEU A 126 19.13 8.43 -8.28
CA LEU A 126 19.23 7.09 -8.86
C LEU A 126 19.51 7.11 -10.37
N GLY A 127 19.42 8.27 -11.02
CA GLY A 127 19.59 8.41 -12.46
C GLY A 127 18.56 7.66 -13.30
N LYS A 128 17.35 7.42 -12.75
CA LYS A 128 16.30 6.60 -13.36
C LYS A 128 14.91 7.18 -13.07
N SER A 129 13.96 6.94 -13.98
CA SER A 129 12.56 7.16 -13.68
C SER A 129 12.01 6.05 -12.78
N TYR A 130 10.92 6.34 -12.06
CA TYR A 130 10.25 5.31 -11.26
C TYR A 130 9.68 4.19 -12.13
N GLY A 131 9.29 4.47 -13.38
CA GLY A 131 8.90 3.45 -14.35
C GLY A 131 10.03 2.48 -14.70
N GLU A 132 11.27 2.97 -14.85
CA GLU A 132 12.46 2.13 -15.07
C GLU A 132 12.76 1.25 -13.83
N ILE A 133 12.62 1.82 -12.63
CA ILE A 133 12.83 1.08 -11.36
C ILE A 133 11.76 0.00 -11.21
N ALA A 134 10.49 0.32 -11.46
CA ALA A 134 9.38 -0.62 -11.40
C ALA A 134 9.53 -1.77 -12.40
N ALA A 135 9.95 -1.48 -13.64
CA ALA A 135 10.20 -2.49 -14.65
C ALA A 135 11.35 -3.42 -14.25
N ALA A 136 12.42 -2.89 -13.68
CA ALA A 136 13.54 -3.70 -13.17
C ALA A 136 13.09 -4.63 -12.04
N SER A 137 12.27 -4.13 -11.09
CA SER A 137 11.67 -4.92 -10.02
C SER A 137 10.75 -6.01 -10.57
N ARG A 138 9.81 -5.67 -11.46
CA ARG A 138 8.88 -6.64 -12.08
C ARG A 138 9.62 -7.72 -12.84
N SER A 139 10.72 -7.39 -13.51
CA SER A 139 11.54 -8.32 -14.29
C SER A 139 12.31 -9.34 -13.44
N GLN A 140 12.30 -9.21 -12.10
CA GLN A 140 12.84 -10.24 -11.21
C GLN A 140 11.92 -11.47 -11.08
N HIS A 141 10.65 -11.38 -11.47
CA HIS A 141 9.72 -12.52 -11.50
C HIS A 141 10.00 -13.45 -12.68
N LYS A 142 11.15 -14.13 -12.62
CA LYS A 142 11.69 -14.94 -13.76
C LYS A 142 10.79 -16.10 -14.18
N SER A 143 9.99 -16.63 -13.25
CA SER A 143 9.04 -17.73 -13.54
C SER A 143 7.72 -17.25 -14.16
N GLN A 144 7.48 -15.94 -14.23
CA GLN A 144 6.22 -15.37 -14.71
C GLN A 144 6.37 -14.54 -15.99
N GLY A 145 7.32 -14.90 -16.85
CA GLY A 145 7.53 -14.27 -18.14
C GLY A 145 8.91 -13.63 -18.32
N PHE A 146 9.08 -12.89 -19.41
CA PHE A 146 10.38 -12.36 -19.86
C PHE A 146 10.75 -11.02 -19.22
N GLY A 147 9.93 -10.51 -18.32
CA GLY A 147 10.09 -9.18 -17.75
C GLY A 147 9.17 -8.14 -18.39
N VAL A 148 9.42 -6.89 -18.08
CA VAL A 148 8.63 -5.74 -18.54
C VAL A 148 9.56 -4.68 -19.10
N ALA A 149 9.19 -4.09 -20.24
CA ALA A 149 9.94 -2.98 -20.82
C ALA A 149 9.93 -1.77 -19.89
N ALA A 150 11.07 -1.13 -19.76
CA ALA A 150 11.20 0.13 -19.03
C ALA A 150 10.39 1.24 -19.72
N GLN A 151 9.65 1.99 -18.94
CA GLN A 151 8.88 3.16 -19.41
C GLN A 151 9.47 4.44 -18.84
N ARG A 152 9.47 5.50 -19.63
CA ARG A 152 9.85 6.87 -19.24
C ARG A 152 8.71 7.81 -19.55
N GLY A 153 8.69 8.94 -18.86
CA GLY A 153 7.64 9.95 -18.99
C GLY A 153 6.48 9.67 -18.02
N SER A 154 5.38 10.38 -18.23
CA SER A 154 4.21 10.33 -17.36
C SER A 154 3.57 8.94 -17.32
N VAL A 155 3.31 8.43 -16.13
CA VAL A 155 2.60 7.17 -15.86
C VAL A 155 1.49 7.46 -14.87
N ILE A 156 0.28 7.63 -15.36
CA ILE A 156 -0.87 7.98 -14.51
C ILE A 156 -1.47 6.72 -13.91
N GLU A 157 -1.45 6.65 -12.59
CA GLU A 157 -2.13 5.64 -11.80
C GLU A 157 -3.45 6.20 -11.24
N TYR A 158 -4.46 5.35 -11.20
CA TYR A 158 -5.82 5.69 -10.77
C TYR A 158 -6.12 5.01 -9.44
N LEU A 159 -6.62 5.77 -8.48
CA LEU A 159 -6.88 5.30 -7.12
C LEU A 159 -8.33 5.58 -6.72
N LYS A 160 -9.05 4.51 -6.37
CA LYS A 160 -10.41 4.59 -5.83
C LYS A 160 -10.36 4.50 -4.31
N THR A 161 -10.97 5.45 -3.62
CA THR A 161 -11.11 5.39 -2.16
C THR A 161 -12.08 4.28 -1.77
N ILE A 162 -11.63 3.38 -0.90
CA ILE A 162 -12.43 2.27 -0.36
C ILE A 162 -12.89 2.58 1.06
N LYS A 163 -11.99 3.10 1.90
CA LYS A 163 -12.28 3.51 3.28
C LYS A 163 -11.50 4.77 3.67
N GLY A 164 -11.98 5.45 4.69
CA GLY A 164 -11.36 6.68 5.20
C GLY A 164 -11.66 7.89 4.35
N THR A 165 -10.84 8.93 4.48
CA THR A 165 -11.01 10.22 3.79
C THR A 165 -10.40 10.14 2.39
N ALA A 166 -11.16 10.53 1.36
CA ALA A 166 -10.64 10.63 0.00
C ALA A 166 -9.57 11.72 -0.09
N PRO A 167 -8.45 11.48 -0.81
CA PRO A 167 -7.49 12.53 -1.12
C PRO A 167 -8.10 13.53 -2.11
N ALA A 168 -7.79 14.81 -1.95
CA ALA A 168 -8.25 15.87 -2.85
C ALA A 168 -7.14 16.34 -3.81
N ASN A 169 -5.97 16.65 -3.28
CA ASN A 169 -4.84 17.19 -4.04
C ASN A 169 -3.60 16.31 -3.97
N ASP A 170 -3.37 15.66 -2.84
CA ASP A 170 -2.20 14.81 -2.59
C ASP A 170 -2.62 13.53 -1.84
N LEU A 171 -1.87 12.47 -2.09
CA LEU A 171 -2.08 11.17 -1.42
C LEU A 171 -1.99 11.29 0.12
N PHE A 172 -1.19 12.24 0.59
CA PHE A 172 -0.94 12.52 2.01
C PHE A 172 -1.74 13.70 2.56
N ASP A 173 -2.81 14.14 1.87
CA ASP A 173 -3.73 15.12 2.44
C ASP A 173 -4.13 14.72 3.86
N ASP A 174 -4.11 15.67 4.80
CA ASP A 174 -4.39 15.47 6.23
C ASP A 174 -3.42 14.53 6.97
N VAL A 175 -2.27 14.22 6.38
CA VAL A 175 -1.18 13.48 7.03
C VAL A 175 -0.07 14.44 7.40
N ASP A 176 0.40 14.39 8.66
CA ASP A 176 1.61 15.10 9.04
C ASP A 176 2.84 14.43 8.44
N VAL A 177 3.37 15.02 7.38
CA VAL A 177 4.61 14.59 6.71
C VAL A 177 5.84 15.35 7.19
N SER A 178 5.69 16.24 8.19
CA SER A 178 6.78 17.02 8.75
C SER A 178 7.69 16.19 9.69
N TRP A 179 8.86 16.71 9.96
CA TRP A 179 9.78 16.11 10.92
C TRP A 179 9.25 16.09 12.36
N GLN A 180 8.21 16.85 12.68
CA GLN A 180 7.56 16.82 14.00
C GLN A 180 6.94 15.47 14.31
N ARG A 181 6.56 14.71 13.27
CA ARG A 181 6.07 13.33 13.38
C ARG A 181 7.07 12.38 14.06
N ALA A 182 8.37 12.70 14.04
CA ALA A 182 9.39 11.92 14.75
C ALA A 182 9.29 12.02 16.28
N GLY A 183 8.34 12.83 16.83
CA GLY A 183 8.08 12.97 18.25
C GLY A 183 9.13 13.79 19.03
N ASN A 184 10.11 14.36 18.34
CA ASN A 184 11.16 15.19 18.93
C ASN A 184 11.16 16.59 18.29
N LYS A 185 10.52 17.55 18.96
CA LYS A 185 10.40 18.92 18.45
C LYS A 185 11.76 19.62 18.26
N ASN A 186 12.74 19.36 19.13
CA ASN A 186 14.06 19.97 19.00
C ASN A 186 14.80 19.46 17.77
N LEU A 187 14.73 18.15 17.50
CA LEU A 187 15.28 17.54 16.29
C LEU A 187 14.59 18.09 15.03
N ALA A 188 13.26 18.13 15.04
CA ALA A 188 12.47 18.68 13.93
C ALA A 188 12.87 20.13 13.62
N ASN A 189 12.97 20.98 14.62
CA ASN A 189 13.38 22.38 14.47
C ASN A 189 14.83 22.51 13.96
N THR A 190 15.73 21.64 14.40
CA THR A 190 17.11 21.63 13.91
C THR A 190 17.16 21.25 12.43
N ILE A 191 16.42 20.23 12.02
CA ILE A 191 16.34 19.78 10.63
C ILE A 191 15.75 20.90 9.76
N ASN A 192 14.63 21.50 10.17
CA ASN A 192 14.02 22.60 9.42
C ASN A 192 14.97 23.77 9.21
N LYS A 193 15.75 24.17 10.24
CA LYS A 193 16.79 25.20 10.09
C LYS A 193 17.88 24.82 9.10
N VAL A 194 18.21 23.54 8.98
CA VAL A 194 19.17 23.07 7.98
C VAL A 194 18.57 23.16 6.58
N ILE A 195 17.30 22.73 6.43
CA ILE A 195 16.57 22.79 5.16
C ILE A 195 16.44 24.25 4.66
N GLU A 196 16.04 25.16 5.57
CA GLU A 196 15.91 26.60 5.25
C GLU A 196 17.22 27.25 4.79
N LYS A 197 18.36 26.73 5.25
CA LYS A 197 19.70 27.23 4.88
C LYS A 197 20.33 26.50 3.70
N PHE A 198 19.66 25.43 3.25
CA PHE A 198 20.17 24.65 2.12
C PHE A 198 19.90 25.40 0.82
N ASP A 199 20.97 25.92 0.22
CA ASP A 199 20.93 26.57 -1.09
C ASP A 199 21.30 25.53 -2.15
N VAL A 200 20.41 25.33 -3.09
CA VAL A 200 20.67 24.47 -4.25
C VAL A 200 21.26 25.37 -5.33
N LEU A 201 22.60 25.40 -5.42
CA LEU A 201 23.31 26.06 -6.50
C LEU A 201 23.02 25.41 -7.85
#